data_43c3d080f78083f09d21fcce0cb61b0a
#
_entry.id   43c3d080f78083f09d21fcce0cb61b0a
#
_cell.length_a   1.000
_cell.length_b   1.000
_cell.length_c   1.000
_cell.angle_alpha   90.00
_cell.angle_beta   90.00
_cell.angle_gamma   90.00
#
_symmetry.space_group_name_H-M   'P 1'
#
loop_
_entity.id
_entity.type
_entity.pdbx_description
1 polymer ?
#
loop_
_entity_poly.entity_id
_entity_poly.type
_entity_poly.pdbx_seq_one_letter_code
_entity_poly.pdbx_strand_id
1 'polypeptide(L)'
;QVMTRPAEEKSVLLSDGTEVILNSESELTYDRNYNKNNRSVHLIGEAYFSVKKGDIPFNVLTPHGKVSVLGTSFNIRARNDGFEVGVNDGEVQVSNENSLISLSKGQLIDVKSEFLSSNIIQIPTNQYPDWLNRKFYCDETTLESLCLEIERTFDIKINFTNPNLKSLTITGLIEASDLDNVLQ
;
A
#
# COMPACT_ATOMS: atom_id res chain seq x y z
N GLN A 1 12.92 -12.46 6.08
CA GLN A 1 12.70 -11.65 4.89
C GLN A 1 11.86 -12.42 3.90
N VAL A 2 10.84 -11.78 3.35
CA VAL A 2 9.96 -12.27 2.27
C VAL A 2 9.91 -11.21 1.19
N MET A 3 10.02 -11.62 -0.08
CA MET A 3 10.00 -10.71 -1.22
C MET A 3 9.08 -11.24 -2.30
N THR A 4 8.49 -10.33 -3.08
CA THR A 4 7.72 -10.61 -4.29
C THR A 4 8.41 -10.02 -5.51
N ARG A 5 8.27 -10.70 -6.66
CA ARG A 5 8.70 -10.23 -7.99
C ARG A 5 7.56 -9.46 -8.66
N PRO A 6 7.80 -8.83 -9.83
CA PRO A 6 6.71 -8.38 -10.68
C PRO A 6 5.69 -9.50 -10.92
N ALA A 7 4.42 -9.16 -11.02
CA ALA A 7 3.27 -10.07 -11.16
C ALA A 7 3.16 -11.15 -10.06
N GLU A 8 3.83 -11.00 -8.93
CA GLU A 8 3.80 -11.96 -7.82
C GLU A 8 3.14 -11.33 -6.60
N GLU A 9 2.19 -12.05 -5.99
CA GLU A 9 1.64 -11.75 -4.67
C GLU A 9 2.00 -12.89 -3.70
N LYS A 10 2.22 -12.59 -2.42
CA LYS A 10 2.49 -13.59 -1.38
C LYS A 10 1.72 -13.33 -0.11
N SER A 11 1.10 -14.38 0.42
CA SER A 11 0.52 -14.37 1.77
C SER A 11 1.55 -14.85 2.79
N VAL A 12 1.65 -14.13 3.90
CA VAL A 12 2.55 -14.41 5.01
C VAL A 12 1.74 -14.43 6.30
N LEU A 13 1.79 -15.53 7.03
CA LEU A 13 1.24 -15.62 8.39
C LEU A 13 2.37 -15.42 9.39
N LEU A 14 2.29 -14.33 10.17
CA LEU A 14 3.25 -14.02 11.22
C LEU A 14 2.95 -14.83 12.50
N SER A 15 3.95 -14.96 13.38
CA SER A 15 3.83 -15.81 14.58
C SER A 15 2.84 -15.32 15.64
N ASP A 16 2.34 -14.08 15.52
CA ASP A 16 1.28 -13.52 16.35
C ASP A 16 -0.13 -13.76 15.78
N GLY A 17 -0.22 -14.40 14.61
CA GLY A 17 -1.46 -14.64 13.88
C GLY A 17 -1.88 -13.48 12.97
N THR A 18 -1.04 -12.47 12.79
CA THR A 18 -1.24 -11.42 11.80
C THR A 18 -1.03 -11.99 10.39
N GLU A 19 -1.96 -11.71 9.50
CA GLU A 19 -1.85 -12.04 8.08
C GLU A 19 -1.41 -10.84 7.27
N VAL A 20 -0.45 -11.03 6.36
CA VAL A 20 0.06 -10.01 5.45
C VAL A 20 -0.01 -10.53 4.04
N ILE A 21 -0.61 -9.77 3.13
CA ILE A 21 -0.56 -10.04 1.68
C ILE A 21 0.37 -9.00 1.07
N LEU A 22 1.49 -9.46 0.52
CA LEU A 22 2.44 -8.62 -0.21
C LEU A 22 1.99 -8.50 -1.66
N ASN A 23 1.90 -7.27 -2.15
CA ASN A 23 1.71 -6.97 -3.57
C ASN A 23 3.02 -7.16 -4.35
N SER A 24 2.96 -7.04 -5.67
CA SER A 24 4.11 -7.13 -6.59
C SER A 24 5.25 -6.19 -6.18
N GLU A 25 6.51 -6.63 -6.41
CA GLU A 25 7.72 -5.85 -6.13
C GLU A 25 7.75 -5.27 -4.71
N SER A 26 7.52 -6.13 -3.71
CA SER A 26 7.46 -5.72 -2.30
C SER A 26 8.34 -6.59 -1.43
N GLU A 27 8.80 -6.01 -0.33
CA GLU A 27 9.66 -6.68 0.64
C GLU A 27 9.12 -6.48 2.05
N LEU A 28 8.98 -7.58 2.79
CA LEU A 28 8.66 -7.61 4.21
C LEU A 28 9.82 -8.23 4.98
N THR A 29 10.39 -7.47 5.93
CA THR A 29 11.44 -7.95 6.81
C THR A 29 11.01 -7.83 8.26
N TYR A 30 11.29 -8.83 9.08
CA TYR A 30 11.05 -8.83 10.51
C TYR A 30 12.11 -9.64 11.23
N ASP A 31 12.35 -9.31 12.52
CA ASP A 31 13.37 -9.94 13.35
C ASP A 31 12.98 -11.38 13.74
N ARG A 32 13.98 -12.22 14.02
CA ARG A 32 13.77 -13.56 14.56
C ARG A 32 13.10 -13.56 15.95
N ASN A 33 13.18 -12.44 16.66
CA ASN A 33 12.53 -12.22 17.95
C ASN A 33 11.18 -11.52 17.84
N TYR A 34 10.64 -11.40 16.62
CA TYR A 34 9.28 -10.90 16.40
C TYR A 34 8.30 -11.63 17.34
N ASN A 35 7.35 -10.88 17.89
CA ASN A 35 6.32 -11.35 18.84
C ASN A 35 6.84 -11.80 20.22
N LYS A 36 8.13 -11.64 20.55
CA LYS A 36 8.62 -11.86 21.94
C LYS A 36 8.51 -10.59 22.78
N ASN A 37 9.05 -9.47 22.26
CA ASN A 37 9.09 -8.19 22.96
C ASN A 37 8.53 -7.04 22.11
N ASN A 38 8.39 -7.24 20.83
CA ASN A 38 7.83 -6.25 19.90
C ASN A 38 7.09 -6.95 18.76
N ARG A 39 6.25 -6.19 18.07
CA ARG A 39 5.53 -6.61 16.86
C ARG A 39 5.87 -5.66 15.74
N SER A 40 7.16 -5.59 15.35
CA SER A 40 7.64 -4.65 14.33
C SER A 40 8.08 -5.37 13.08
N VAL A 41 7.67 -4.85 11.94
CA VAL A 41 8.08 -5.29 10.60
C VAL A 41 8.55 -4.08 9.78
N HIS A 42 9.38 -4.32 8.77
CA HIS A 42 9.80 -3.33 7.79
C HIS A 42 9.16 -3.66 6.45
N LEU A 43 8.59 -2.66 5.80
CA LEU A 43 7.97 -2.77 4.48
C LEU A 43 8.63 -1.82 3.48
N ILE A 44 8.98 -2.36 2.33
CA ILE A 44 9.26 -1.61 1.09
C ILE A 44 8.27 -2.13 0.05
N GLY A 45 7.62 -1.25 -0.71
CA GLY A 45 6.59 -1.64 -1.66
C GLY A 45 5.19 -1.53 -1.09
N GLU A 46 4.33 -2.51 -1.31
CA GLU A 46 2.93 -2.46 -0.93
C GLU A 46 2.48 -3.76 -0.27
N ALA A 47 1.68 -3.63 0.79
CA ALA A 47 1.11 -4.77 1.48
C ALA A 47 -0.21 -4.43 2.18
N TYR A 48 -1.10 -5.41 2.17
CA TYR A 48 -2.30 -5.43 2.99
C TYR A 48 -2.06 -6.21 4.27
N PHE A 49 -2.47 -5.64 5.40
CA PHE A 49 -2.31 -6.20 6.72
C PHE A 49 -3.67 -6.49 7.35
N SER A 50 -3.86 -7.71 7.84
CA SER A 50 -4.94 -8.08 8.75
C SER A 50 -4.32 -8.40 10.11
N VAL A 51 -4.19 -7.35 10.94
CA VAL A 51 -3.43 -7.44 12.19
C VAL A 51 -4.29 -8.04 13.31
N LYS A 52 -3.77 -9.10 13.91
CA LYS A 52 -4.38 -9.71 15.09
C LYS A 52 -4.38 -8.76 16.26
N LYS A 53 -5.56 -8.53 16.86
CA LYS A 53 -5.70 -7.66 18.04
C LYS A 53 -4.79 -8.13 19.18
N GLY A 54 -4.10 -7.17 19.81
CA GLY A 54 -3.19 -7.43 20.91
C GLY A 54 -2.88 -6.16 21.70
N ASP A 55 -2.31 -6.34 22.91
CA ASP A 55 -1.97 -5.22 23.81
C ASP A 55 -0.65 -4.53 23.41
N ILE A 56 0.23 -5.23 22.69
CA ILE A 56 1.47 -4.68 22.16
C ILE A 56 1.19 -4.11 20.78
N PRO A 57 1.51 -2.85 20.50
CA PRO A 57 1.35 -2.26 19.18
C PRO A 57 2.09 -3.05 18.09
N PHE A 58 1.41 -3.29 16.97
CA PHE A 58 2.02 -3.74 15.74
C PHE A 58 2.51 -2.53 14.96
N ASN A 59 3.79 -2.55 14.58
CA ASN A 59 4.42 -1.43 13.90
C ASN A 59 4.91 -1.85 12.52
N VAL A 60 4.57 -1.08 11.50
CA VAL A 60 5.16 -1.16 10.18
C VAL A 60 6.09 0.02 9.98
N LEU A 61 7.37 -0.25 9.78
CA LEU A 61 8.40 0.75 9.51
C LEU A 61 8.60 0.80 7.99
N THR A 62 8.57 1.99 7.43
CA THR A 62 8.77 2.23 6.00
C THR A 62 9.82 3.34 5.81
N PRO A 63 10.37 3.52 4.59
CA PRO A 63 11.24 4.66 4.30
C PRO A 63 10.58 6.03 4.51
N HIS A 64 9.24 6.09 4.51
CA HIS A 64 8.47 7.33 4.57
C HIS A 64 7.91 7.65 5.96
N GLY A 65 7.88 6.66 6.85
CA GLY A 65 7.32 6.83 8.18
C GLY A 65 6.96 5.51 8.84
N LYS A 66 6.32 5.62 10.00
CA LYS A 66 5.89 4.48 10.83
C LYS A 66 4.37 4.44 10.90
N VAL A 67 3.82 3.25 10.77
CA VAL A 67 2.40 2.94 10.96
C VAL A 67 2.25 2.05 12.19
N SER A 68 1.36 2.42 13.12
CA SER A 68 1.16 1.71 14.38
C SER A 68 -0.32 1.40 14.60
N VAL A 69 -0.62 0.15 14.99
CA VAL A 69 -1.99 -0.33 15.22
C VAL A 69 -2.04 -1.30 16.41
N LEU A 70 -3.24 -1.56 16.96
CA LEU A 70 -3.46 -2.59 17.97
C LEU A 70 -4.17 -3.84 17.42
N GLY A 71 -4.95 -3.69 16.34
CA GLY A 71 -5.71 -4.76 15.72
C GLY A 71 -6.61 -4.17 14.65
N THR A 72 -6.15 -4.14 13.41
CA THR A 72 -6.65 -3.30 12.32
C THR A 72 -6.43 -3.99 11.00
N SER A 73 -7.32 -3.77 10.05
CA SER A 73 -7.13 -4.16 8.65
C SER A 73 -6.87 -2.92 7.81
N PHE A 74 -5.73 -2.86 7.13
CA PHE A 74 -5.27 -1.68 6.40
C PHE A 74 -4.28 -2.03 5.29
N ASN A 75 -4.14 -1.14 4.32
CA ASN A 75 -3.13 -1.21 3.27
C ASN A 75 -2.07 -0.13 3.47
N ILE A 76 -0.83 -0.46 3.17
CA ILE A 76 0.27 0.50 3.06
C ILE A 76 0.89 0.35 1.67
N ARG A 77 0.99 1.44 0.93
CA ARG A 77 1.81 1.60 -0.26
C ARG A 77 2.97 2.54 0.09
N ALA A 78 4.18 2.00 0.16
CA ALA A 78 5.41 2.72 0.50
C ALA A 78 6.45 2.51 -0.61
N ARG A 79 6.28 3.25 -1.70
CA ARG A 79 7.11 3.19 -2.91
C ARG A 79 7.85 4.51 -3.12
N ASN A 80 8.81 4.55 -4.07
CA ASN A 80 9.56 5.77 -4.37
C ASN A 80 8.68 6.90 -4.90
N ASP A 81 7.54 6.58 -5.49
CA ASP A 81 6.59 7.51 -6.09
C ASP A 81 5.47 7.97 -5.14
N GLY A 82 5.45 7.48 -3.88
CA GLY A 82 4.47 7.93 -2.89
C GLY A 82 4.36 7.05 -1.65
N PHE A 83 3.65 7.59 -0.67
CA PHE A 83 3.33 6.91 0.57
C PHE A 83 1.84 7.05 0.86
N GLU A 84 1.13 5.93 0.85
CA GLU A 84 -0.30 5.87 1.07
C GLU A 84 -0.62 4.90 2.21
N VAL A 85 -1.57 5.26 3.05
CA VAL A 85 -2.13 4.40 4.10
C VAL A 85 -3.64 4.52 4.11
N GLY A 86 -4.35 3.41 3.91
CA GLY A 86 -5.81 3.36 3.94
C GLY A 86 -6.33 2.29 4.88
N VAL A 87 -7.42 2.60 5.60
CA VAL A 87 -7.96 1.78 6.70
C VAL A 87 -9.27 1.12 6.31
N ASN A 88 -9.27 -0.22 6.28
CA ASN A 88 -10.48 -1.02 6.03
C ASN A 88 -11.31 -1.24 7.29
N ASP A 89 -10.64 -1.47 8.44
CA ASP A 89 -11.31 -1.67 9.73
C ASP A 89 -10.38 -1.32 10.88
N GLY A 90 -10.88 -0.66 11.92
CA GLY A 90 -10.15 -0.24 13.10
C GLY A 90 -9.54 1.15 12.98
N GLU A 91 -8.40 1.36 13.64
CA GLU A 91 -7.70 2.64 13.74
C GLU A 91 -6.21 2.48 13.49
N VAL A 92 -5.61 3.45 12.81
CA VAL A 92 -4.19 3.49 12.44
C VAL A 92 -3.59 4.81 12.87
N GLN A 93 -2.41 4.77 13.46
CA GLN A 93 -1.58 5.93 13.68
C GLN A 93 -0.42 5.93 12.68
N VAL A 94 -0.30 7.00 11.90
CA VAL A 94 0.78 7.20 10.94
C VAL A 94 1.66 8.34 11.44
N SER A 95 2.95 8.11 11.55
CA SER A 95 3.89 9.09 12.11
C SER A 95 5.21 9.12 11.35
N ASN A 96 5.83 10.29 11.34
CA ASN A 96 7.24 10.50 11.04
C ASN A 96 7.90 11.30 12.17
N GLU A 97 9.11 11.84 11.95
CA GLU A 97 9.85 12.61 12.97
C GLU A 97 9.09 13.84 13.51
N ASN A 98 8.22 14.45 12.69
CA ASN A 98 7.61 15.77 12.97
C ASN A 98 6.08 15.73 13.06
N SER A 99 5.44 14.60 12.74
CA SER A 99 3.99 14.55 12.54
C SER A 99 3.39 13.24 13.01
N LEU A 100 2.16 13.31 13.51
CA LEU A 100 1.32 12.19 13.86
C LEU A 100 -0.09 12.42 13.30
N ILE A 101 -0.59 11.46 12.53
CA ILE A 101 -1.93 11.47 11.95
C ILE A 101 -2.64 10.21 12.42
N SER A 102 -3.89 10.34 12.84
CA SER A 102 -4.76 9.20 13.17
C SER A 102 -5.80 9.02 12.07
N LEU A 103 -5.96 7.80 11.61
CA LEU A 103 -6.93 7.41 10.60
C LEU A 103 -7.89 6.37 11.21
N SER A 104 -9.16 6.51 10.90
CA SER A 104 -10.20 5.56 11.23
C SER A 104 -10.68 4.80 9.99
N LYS A 105 -11.50 3.77 10.21
CA LYS A 105 -12.15 3.00 9.15
C LYS A 105 -12.73 3.89 8.03
N GLY A 106 -12.42 3.55 6.79
CA GLY A 106 -12.86 4.28 5.59
C GLY A 106 -12.05 5.53 5.29
N GLN A 107 -10.95 5.77 6.00
CA GLN A 107 -10.07 6.89 5.77
C GLN A 107 -8.75 6.45 5.12
N LEU A 108 -8.21 7.32 4.28
CA LEU A 108 -6.94 7.16 3.58
C LEU A 108 -6.17 8.47 3.61
N ILE A 109 -4.85 8.38 3.74
CA ILE A 109 -3.93 9.48 3.41
C ILE A 109 -3.05 9.08 2.23
N ASP A 110 -2.81 10.04 1.32
CA ASP A 110 -1.79 9.96 0.27
C ASP A 110 -0.80 11.12 0.47
N VAL A 111 0.45 10.77 0.78
CA VAL A 111 1.53 11.72 1.06
C VAL A 111 2.40 11.87 -0.19
N LYS A 112 2.12 12.88 -1.00
CA LYS A 112 2.87 13.14 -2.26
C LYS A 112 4.11 14.01 -2.05
N SER A 113 4.14 14.90 -1.05
CA SER A 113 5.25 15.83 -0.82
C SER A 113 5.55 16.08 0.66
N GLU A 114 4.58 16.52 1.44
CA GLU A 114 4.75 16.82 2.85
C GLU A 114 3.67 16.16 3.70
N PHE A 115 4.08 15.53 4.79
CA PHE A 115 3.21 14.83 5.71
C PHE A 115 2.10 15.72 6.31
N LEU A 116 2.45 16.97 6.61
CA LEU A 116 1.53 17.95 7.25
C LEU A 116 0.43 18.46 6.31
N SER A 117 0.64 18.38 4.99
CA SER A 117 -0.32 18.83 3.98
C SER A 117 -1.19 17.70 3.43
N SER A 118 -1.07 16.49 3.99
CA SER A 118 -1.82 15.33 3.53
C SER A 118 -3.31 15.47 3.86
N ASN A 119 -4.14 15.38 2.84
CA ASN A 119 -5.59 15.35 3.01
C ASN A 119 -6.07 13.95 3.36
N ILE A 120 -6.96 13.84 4.35
CA ILE A 120 -7.68 12.61 4.63
C ILE A 120 -8.81 12.46 3.62
N ILE A 121 -8.78 11.36 2.87
CA ILE A 121 -9.75 11.01 1.83
C ILE A 121 -10.66 9.90 2.37
N GLN A 122 -11.94 9.91 1.99
CA GLN A 122 -12.87 8.83 2.30
C GLN A 122 -12.83 7.77 1.19
N ILE A 123 -12.70 6.51 1.59
CA ILE A 123 -12.63 5.35 0.69
C ILE A 123 -13.72 4.32 0.96
N PRO A 124 -14.25 3.64 -0.07
CA PRO A 124 -15.16 2.52 0.11
C PRO A 124 -14.38 1.27 0.56
N THR A 125 -14.50 0.90 1.83
CA THR A 125 -13.71 -0.19 2.46
C THR A 125 -13.91 -1.57 1.83
N ASN A 126 -15.01 -1.80 1.12
CA ASN A 126 -15.29 -3.04 0.40
C ASN A 126 -14.63 -3.13 -0.99
N GLN A 127 -14.02 -2.05 -1.46
CA GLN A 127 -13.34 -1.98 -2.76
C GLN A 127 -11.85 -1.60 -2.61
N TYR A 128 -11.40 -1.34 -1.40
CA TYR A 128 -10.02 -0.97 -1.10
C TYR A 128 -9.31 -2.10 -0.34
N PRO A 129 -8.02 -2.36 -0.59
CA PRO A 129 -7.27 -1.78 -1.69
C PRO A 129 -7.73 -2.35 -3.04
N ASP A 130 -7.60 -1.55 -4.07
CA ASP A 130 -8.07 -1.84 -5.42
C ASP A 130 -7.33 -3.04 -6.04
N TRP A 131 -6.03 -3.18 -5.80
CA TRP A 131 -5.22 -4.29 -6.32
C TRP A 131 -5.68 -5.67 -5.84
N LEU A 132 -6.16 -5.81 -4.59
CA LEU A 132 -6.78 -7.06 -4.11
C LEU A 132 -8.08 -7.40 -4.86
N ASN A 133 -8.73 -6.40 -5.44
CA ASN A 133 -9.95 -6.53 -6.24
C ASN A 133 -9.65 -6.58 -7.75
N ARG A 134 -8.37 -6.70 -8.14
CA ARG A 134 -7.93 -6.69 -9.55
C ARG A 134 -8.42 -5.44 -10.29
N LYS A 135 -8.19 -4.27 -9.72
CA LYS A 135 -8.61 -2.97 -10.27
C LYS A 135 -7.50 -1.94 -10.09
N PHE A 136 -7.55 -0.88 -10.90
CA PHE A 136 -6.82 0.35 -10.69
C PHE A 136 -7.82 1.49 -10.51
N TYR A 137 -7.84 2.07 -9.32
CA TYR A 137 -8.61 3.29 -9.07
C TYR A 137 -7.72 4.49 -9.35
N CYS A 138 -8.10 5.29 -10.34
CA CYS A 138 -7.38 6.48 -10.74
C CYS A 138 -8.17 7.72 -10.33
N ASP A 139 -7.54 8.63 -9.59
CA ASP A 139 -8.08 9.96 -9.27
C ASP A 139 -7.00 10.99 -9.60
N GLU A 140 -7.16 11.65 -10.75
CA GLU A 140 -6.13 12.52 -11.33
C GLU A 140 -4.74 11.85 -11.38
N THR A 141 -4.73 10.52 -11.55
CA THR A 141 -3.52 9.71 -11.58
C THR A 141 -2.79 9.94 -12.90
N THR A 142 -1.48 10.24 -12.83
CA THR A 142 -0.69 10.43 -14.04
C THR A 142 -0.54 9.13 -14.82
N LEU A 143 -0.45 9.23 -16.16
CA LEU A 143 -0.18 8.06 -17.01
C LEU A 143 1.15 7.39 -16.63
N GLU A 144 2.16 8.15 -16.20
CA GLU A 144 3.41 7.58 -15.73
C GLU A 144 3.19 6.67 -14.50
N SER A 145 2.45 7.16 -13.48
CA SER A 145 2.15 6.38 -12.28
C SER A 145 1.31 5.14 -12.59
N LEU A 146 0.27 5.30 -13.41
CA LEU A 146 -0.56 4.16 -13.82
C LEU A 146 0.24 3.11 -14.61
N CYS A 147 1.07 3.53 -15.55
CA CYS A 147 1.92 2.62 -16.31
C CYS A 147 2.90 1.85 -15.41
N LEU A 148 3.46 2.49 -14.37
CA LEU A 148 4.30 1.80 -13.39
C LEU A 148 3.54 0.70 -12.63
N GLU A 149 2.28 0.93 -12.26
CA GLU A 149 1.46 -0.09 -11.61
C GLU A 149 1.09 -1.23 -12.58
N ILE A 150 0.79 -0.91 -13.84
CA ILE A 150 0.57 -1.92 -14.91
C ILE A 150 1.81 -2.77 -15.13
N GLU A 151 3.00 -2.15 -15.22
CA GLU A 151 4.28 -2.85 -15.36
C GLU A 151 4.51 -3.85 -14.22
N ARG A 152 4.25 -3.42 -12.96
CA ARG A 152 4.40 -4.27 -11.77
C ARG A 152 3.40 -5.42 -11.74
N THR A 153 2.15 -5.12 -12.12
CA THR A 153 1.04 -6.09 -12.05
C THR A 153 1.16 -7.19 -13.11
N PHE A 154 1.68 -6.85 -14.31
CA PHE A 154 1.68 -7.77 -15.46
C PHE A 154 3.08 -8.20 -15.92
N ASP A 155 4.14 -7.77 -15.22
CA ASP A 155 5.55 -8.04 -15.57
C ASP A 155 5.88 -7.66 -17.02
N ILE A 156 5.49 -6.45 -17.43
CA ILE A 156 5.75 -5.90 -18.75
C ILE A 156 6.56 -4.61 -18.65
N LYS A 157 7.00 -4.06 -19.80
CA LYS A 157 7.60 -2.74 -19.88
C LYS A 157 6.84 -1.86 -20.84
N ILE A 158 6.51 -0.65 -20.38
CA ILE A 158 5.78 0.37 -21.13
C ILE A 158 6.72 1.53 -21.47
N ASN A 159 6.86 1.82 -22.75
CA ASN A 159 7.70 2.91 -23.22
C ASN A 159 6.86 4.04 -23.83
N PHE A 160 7.01 5.24 -23.32
CA PHE A 160 6.36 6.42 -23.87
C PHE A 160 7.12 6.89 -25.12
N THR A 161 6.49 6.82 -26.30
CA THR A 161 7.04 7.38 -27.54
C THR A 161 7.03 8.90 -27.52
N ASN A 162 6.12 9.52 -26.77
CA ASN A 162 6.06 10.95 -26.53
C ASN A 162 6.14 11.21 -25.01
N PRO A 163 7.24 11.81 -24.50
CA PRO A 163 7.41 12.08 -23.08
C PRO A 163 6.31 12.96 -22.45
N ASN A 164 5.66 13.82 -23.24
CA ASN A 164 4.59 14.70 -22.74
C ASN A 164 3.33 13.92 -22.30
N LEU A 165 3.17 12.66 -22.72
CA LEU A 165 2.04 11.83 -22.29
C LEU A 165 2.15 11.44 -20.81
N LYS A 166 3.34 11.41 -20.25
CA LYS A 166 3.58 10.99 -18.86
C LYS A 166 2.80 11.79 -17.83
N SER A 167 2.65 13.10 -18.07
CA SER A 167 1.97 14.03 -17.17
C SER A 167 0.46 14.14 -17.39
N LEU A 168 -0.09 13.48 -18.41
CA LEU A 168 -1.55 13.42 -18.57
C LEU A 168 -2.16 12.62 -17.42
N THR A 169 -3.33 13.05 -16.95
CA THR A 169 -4.03 12.41 -15.85
C THR A 169 -5.25 11.65 -16.32
N ILE A 170 -5.57 10.59 -15.59
CA ILE A 170 -6.76 9.76 -15.76
C ILE A 170 -7.53 9.76 -14.46
N THR A 171 -8.86 9.82 -14.55
CA THR A 171 -9.78 9.58 -13.43
C THR A 171 -10.79 8.52 -13.85
N GLY A 172 -10.90 7.47 -13.06
CA GLY A 172 -11.83 6.36 -13.30
C GLY A 172 -11.39 5.06 -12.65
N LEU A 173 -12.14 4.00 -12.94
CA LEU A 173 -11.85 2.64 -12.49
C LEU A 173 -11.52 1.77 -13.70
N ILE A 174 -10.37 1.11 -13.65
CA ILE A 174 -9.89 0.21 -14.71
C ILE A 174 -9.91 -1.21 -14.16
N GLU A 175 -10.57 -2.13 -14.86
CA GLU A 175 -10.53 -3.56 -14.54
C GLU A 175 -9.15 -4.13 -14.92
N ALA A 176 -8.45 -4.72 -13.94
CA ALA A 176 -7.10 -5.23 -14.07
C ALA A 176 -7.04 -6.76 -13.92
N SER A 177 -8.09 -7.46 -14.34
CA SER A 177 -8.15 -8.92 -14.31
C SER A 177 -7.17 -9.57 -15.28
N ASP A 178 -6.91 -8.93 -16.41
CA ASP A 178 -5.90 -9.28 -17.41
C ASP A 178 -5.42 -8.02 -18.16
N LEU A 179 -4.32 -8.14 -18.89
CA LEU A 179 -3.70 -7.03 -19.60
C LEU A 179 -4.58 -6.49 -20.74
N ASP A 180 -5.32 -7.36 -21.43
CA ASP A 180 -6.17 -6.96 -22.56
C ASP A 180 -7.30 -6.03 -22.08
N ASN A 181 -7.85 -6.27 -20.89
CA ASN A 181 -8.86 -5.40 -20.30
C ASN A 181 -8.29 -4.01 -19.93
N VAL A 182 -7.03 -3.96 -19.50
CA VAL A 182 -6.38 -2.68 -19.14
C VAL A 182 -6.08 -1.82 -20.36
N LEU A 183 -5.86 -2.43 -21.53
CA LEU A 183 -5.45 -1.74 -22.77
C LEU A 183 -6.61 -1.37 -23.70
N GLN A 184 -7.86 -1.63 -23.33
CA GLN A 184 -9.08 -1.24 -24.06
C GLN A 184 -9.57 0.14 -23.66
#